data_e5b24d0470914365c7f427ae9ed762b2
#
_entry.id   e5b24d0470914365c7f427ae9ed762b2
#
_cell.length_a   1.000
_cell.length_b   1.000
_cell.length_c   1.000
_cell.angle_alpha   90.00
_cell.angle_beta   90.00
_cell.angle_gamma   90.00
#
_symmetry.space_group_name_H-M   'P 1'
#
loop_
_entity.id
_entity.type
_entity.pdbx_description
1 polymer ?
#
loop_
_entity_poly.entity_id
_entity_poly.type
_entity_poly.pdbx_seq_one_letter_code
_entity_poly.pdbx_strand_id
1 'polypeptide(L)'
;MSVAPIPPEFINELLARSDIVQVIDARVPLRKKGKNYLACCPFHTEKTPSFTVTPEKQFYYCFGCAAGGNVLSFLMEYEQLNFLEAVNQLAEQYGIAVPQNAQQQEFYKVSSSLYSVLEEVAQFYEKKLRDDASAIDYLKQRGISGEIAKRFHLGYAPAAWDTLLKKFKNSEDLLASGLLVEKSDRQGFYDRFRDRILFPIRDRRGRVIGFGGRVLTQQEPKYLNSPETTLFHKGKELYGLYETCQVNRQPDRIIVVEGYMDVLALF
;
A
#
# COMPACT_ATOMS: atom_id res chain seq x y z
N MET A 1 -1.05 20.35 -5.74
CA MET A 1 -2.09 21.21 -5.15
C MET A 1 -2.27 20.78 -3.71
N SER A 2 -2.15 21.70 -2.73
CA SER A 2 -2.35 21.34 -1.31
C SER A 2 -3.84 21.17 -1.06
N VAL A 3 -4.23 19.98 -0.63
CA VAL A 3 -5.59 19.71 -0.15
C VAL A 3 -5.82 20.55 1.11
N ALA A 4 -6.92 21.27 1.18
CA ALA A 4 -7.24 22.08 2.36
C ALA A 4 -7.27 21.18 3.62
N PRO A 5 -6.67 21.61 4.74
CA PRO A 5 -6.63 20.80 5.95
C PRO A 5 -8.05 20.61 6.53
N ILE A 6 -8.28 19.45 7.17
CA ILE A 6 -9.51 19.23 7.95
C ILE A 6 -9.52 20.25 9.10
N PRO A 7 -10.67 20.91 9.37
CA PRO A 7 -10.74 21.88 10.44
C PRO A 7 -10.35 21.29 11.80
N PRO A 8 -9.49 21.95 12.60
CA PRO A 8 -9.08 21.47 13.92
C PRO A 8 -10.27 21.21 14.86
N GLU A 9 -11.32 22.02 14.75
CA GLU A 9 -12.55 21.89 15.54
C GLU A 9 -13.23 20.55 15.27
N PHE A 10 -13.26 20.11 14.01
CA PHE A 10 -13.82 18.81 13.64
C PHE A 10 -12.99 17.66 14.22
N ILE A 11 -11.66 17.76 14.18
CA ILE A 11 -10.78 16.75 14.78
C ILE A 11 -11.01 16.64 16.28
N ASN A 12 -11.15 17.77 16.97
CA ASN A 12 -11.45 17.80 18.40
C ASN A 12 -12.81 17.20 18.72
N GLU A 13 -13.85 17.50 17.91
CA GLU A 13 -15.16 16.90 18.04
C GLU A 13 -15.14 15.38 17.83
N LEU A 14 -14.45 14.91 16.78
CA LEU A 14 -14.30 13.50 16.47
C LEU A 14 -13.59 12.74 17.61
N LEU A 15 -12.50 13.30 18.13
CA LEU A 15 -11.77 12.74 19.27
C LEU A 15 -12.61 12.72 20.54
N ALA A 16 -13.41 13.75 20.79
CA ALA A 16 -14.28 13.83 21.96
C ALA A 16 -15.45 12.82 21.92
N ARG A 17 -15.90 12.42 20.73
CA ARG A 17 -16.95 11.42 20.53
C ARG A 17 -16.42 9.99 20.45
N SER A 18 -15.13 9.81 20.22
CA SER A 18 -14.50 8.49 20.10
C SER A 18 -14.07 7.97 21.49
N ASP A 19 -14.19 6.66 21.68
CA ASP A 19 -13.63 5.98 22.85
C ASP A 19 -12.40 5.17 22.44
N ILE A 20 -11.23 5.60 22.91
CA ILE A 20 -9.96 4.95 22.61
C ILE A 20 -9.93 3.48 23.04
N VAL A 21 -10.62 3.12 24.13
CA VAL A 21 -10.67 1.74 24.61
C VAL A 21 -11.43 0.87 23.62
N GLN A 22 -12.60 1.32 23.16
CA GLN A 22 -13.41 0.57 22.17
C GLN A 22 -12.64 0.39 20.85
N VAL A 23 -12.01 1.45 20.37
CA VAL A 23 -11.28 1.40 19.08
C VAL A 23 -10.08 0.47 19.15
N ILE A 24 -9.32 0.49 20.26
CA ILE A 24 -8.16 -0.36 20.44
C ILE A 24 -8.56 -1.80 20.74
N ASP A 25 -9.53 -2.03 21.62
CA ASP A 25 -9.95 -3.38 22.02
C ASP A 25 -10.50 -4.21 20.85
N ALA A 26 -11.14 -3.55 19.89
CA ALA A 26 -11.59 -4.20 18.66
C ALA A 26 -10.44 -4.77 17.78
N ARG A 27 -9.19 -4.38 18.06
CA ARG A 27 -7.97 -4.74 17.28
C ARG A 27 -6.93 -5.48 18.11
N VAL A 28 -6.80 -5.06 19.36
CA VAL A 28 -5.82 -5.57 20.34
C VAL A 28 -6.57 -5.86 21.62
N PRO A 29 -6.81 -7.13 21.98
CA PRO A 29 -7.58 -7.48 23.17
C PRO A 29 -6.99 -6.85 24.43
N LEU A 30 -7.75 -5.99 25.09
CA LEU A 30 -7.35 -5.23 26.26
C LEU A 30 -7.81 -5.94 27.55
N ARG A 31 -6.99 -5.89 28.58
CA ARG A 31 -7.32 -6.38 29.92
C ARG A 31 -7.38 -5.22 30.91
N LYS A 32 -8.50 -5.06 31.59
CA LYS A 32 -8.67 -4.00 32.60
C LYS A 32 -7.73 -4.24 33.80
N LYS A 33 -6.97 -3.20 34.20
CA LYS A 33 -6.12 -3.20 35.39
C LYS A 33 -6.28 -1.87 36.11
N GLY A 34 -7.06 -1.87 37.18
CA GLY A 34 -7.43 -0.64 37.89
C GLY A 34 -8.21 0.33 37.03
N LYS A 35 -7.72 1.55 36.88
CA LYS A 35 -8.30 2.60 36.04
C LYS A 35 -7.89 2.51 34.56
N ASN A 36 -6.90 1.71 34.22
CA ASN A 36 -6.34 1.59 32.89
C ASN A 36 -6.61 0.22 32.28
N TYR A 37 -6.26 0.09 30.99
CA TYR A 37 -6.28 -1.17 30.26
C TYR A 37 -4.87 -1.51 29.80
N LEU A 38 -4.54 -2.80 29.75
CA LEU A 38 -3.23 -3.32 29.38
C LEU A 38 -3.35 -4.38 28.29
N ALA A 39 -2.34 -4.42 27.42
CA ALA A 39 -2.12 -5.49 26.44
C ALA A 39 -0.63 -5.68 26.17
N CYS A 40 -0.25 -6.77 25.48
CA CYS A 40 1.00 -6.81 24.77
C CYS A 40 0.98 -5.81 23.64
N CYS A 41 2.09 -5.10 23.44
CA CYS A 41 2.15 -4.04 22.44
C CYS A 41 2.02 -4.59 21.01
N PRO A 42 1.17 -4.00 20.18
CA PRO A 42 1.05 -4.41 18.78
C PRO A 42 2.19 -3.87 17.90
N PHE A 43 2.99 -2.93 18.43
CA PHE A 43 4.03 -2.23 17.69
C PHE A 43 5.42 -2.84 17.88
N HIS A 44 5.64 -3.70 18.89
CA HIS A 44 6.87 -4.45 19.09
C HIS A 44 6.60 -5.82 19.71
N THR A 45 7.53 -6.74 19.54
CA THR A 45 7.40 -8.10 20.08
C THR A 45 7.74 -8.14 21.57
N GLU A 46 6.79 -8.55 22.39
CA GLU A 46 6.99 -8.73 23.84
C GLU A 46 6.16 -9.89 24.39
N LYS A 47 6.57 -10.42 25.55
CA LYS A 47 5.83 -11.46 26.28
C LYS A 47 5.07 -10.91 27.48
N THR A 48 5.46 -9.75 27.98
CA THR A 48 4.89 -9.11 29.17
C THR A 48 4.17 -7.83 28.75
N PRO A 49 2.89 -7.64 29.11
CA PRO A 49 2.13 -6.47 28.70
C PRO A 49 2.76 -5.16 29.16
N SER A 50 3.15 -4.30 28.21
CA SER A 50 3.66 -2.95 28.46
C SER A 50 2.84 -1.84 27.79
N PHE A 51 1.87 -2.22 26.96
CA PHE A 51 0.98 -1.29 26.27
C PHE A 51 -0.19 -0.93 27.20
N THR A 52 -0.27 0.35 27.57
CA THR A 52 -1.28 0.88 28.50
C THR A 52 -2.20 1.86 27.82
N VAL A 53 -3.50 1.67 27.96
CA VAL A 53 -4.54 2.61 27.49
C VAL A 53 -5.19 3.26 28.72
N THR A 54 -5.19 4.60 28.75
CA THR A 54 -5.75 5.41 29.83
C THR A 54 -7.04 6.09 29.36
N PRO A 55 -8.23 5.59 29.74
CA PRO A 55 -9.51 6.12 29.29
C PRO A 55 -9.74 7.59 29.68
N GLU A 56 -9.37 7.98 30.89
CA GLU A 56 -9.52 9.35 31.40
C GLU A 56 -8.77 10.39 30.54
N LYS A 57 -7.65 9.96 29.95
CA LYS A 57 -6.79 10.85 29.10
C LYS A 57 -7.01 10.63 27.60
N GLN A 58 -7.83 9.65 27.21
CA GLN A 58 -7.99 9.24 25.83
C GLN A 58 -6.64 9.04 25.11
N PHE A 59 -5.72 8.33 25.78
CA PHE A 59 -4.33 8.20 25.37
C PHE A 59 -3.81 6.78 25.60
N TYR A 60 -2.97 6.29 24.69
CA TYR A 60 -2.20 5.05 24.91
C TYR A 60 -0.71 5.34 24.99
N TYR A 61 -0.01 4.49 25.70
CA TYR A 61 1.45 4.53 25.78
C TYR A 61 2.03 3.14 26.01
N CYS A 62 3.10 2.80 25.28
CA CYS A 62 3.86 1.58 25.48
C CYS A 62 5.14 1.88 26.23
N PHE A 63 5.33 1.27 27.40
CA PHE A 63 6.54 1.42 28.19
C PHE A 63 7.73 0.62 27.66
N GLY A 64 7.52 -0.27 26.66
CA GLY A 64 8.59 -1.03 25.99
C GLY A 64 9.23 -0.27 24.83
N CYS A 65 8.42 0.25 23.90
CA CYS A 65 8.93 0.90 22.68
C CYS A 65 8.64 2.41 22.60
N ALA A 66 8.03 3.00 23.64
CA ALA A 66 7.63 4.41 23.70
C ALA A 66 6.59 4.85 22.63
N ALA A 67 5.97 3.93 21.89
CA ALA A 67 4.84 4.26 21.03
C ALA A 67 3.69 4.83 21.87
N GLY A 68 3.10 5.95 21.47
CA GLY A 68 2.05 6.60 22.24
C GLY A 68 1.30 7.66 21.45
N GLY A 69 0.05 7.91 21.83
CA GLY A 69 -0.78 8.88 21.17
C GLY A 69 -2.27 8.74 21.47
N ASN A 70 -3.09 9.45 20.72
CA ASN A 70 -4.54 9.35 20.78
C ASN A 70 -5.05 8.25 19.80
N VAL A 71 -6.38 8.14 19.69
CA VAL A 71 -7.02 7.14 18.82
C VAL A 71 -6.60 7.28 17.33
N LEU A 72 -6.43 8.50 16.82
CA LEU A 72 -5.98 8.71 15.45
C LEU A 72 -4.53 8.23 15.26
N SER A 73 -3.65 8.57 16.21
CA SER A 73 -2.26 8.09 16.20
C SER A 73 -2.20 6.56 16.20
N PHE A 74 -3.06 5.91 17.01
CA PHE A 74 -3.15 4.45 17.05
C PHE A 74 -3.58 3.88 15.69
N LEU A 75 -4.63 4.41 15.07
CA LEU A 75 -5.12 3.95 13.77
C LEU A 75 -4.07 4.16 12.67
N MET A 76 -3.40 5.31 12.67
CA MET A 76 -2.33 5.60 11.71
C MET A 76 -1.18 4.61 11.81
N GLU A 77 -0.76 4.26 13.04
CA GLU A 77 0.38 3.38 13.27
C GLU A 77 -0.01 1.89 13.12
N TYR A 78 -1.16 1.49 13.66
CA TYR A 78 -1.59 0.09 13.65
C TYR A 78 -2.06 -0.38 12.28
N GLU A 79 -2.86 0.43 11.58
CA GLU A 79 -3.41 0.11 10.26
C GLU A 79 -2.60 0.74 9.11
N GLN A 80 -1.48 1.42 9.42
CA GLN A 80 -0.62 2.12 8.45
C GLN A 80 -1.41 3.14 7.61
N LEU A 81 -2.35 3.85 8.25
CA LEU A 81 -3.17 4.88 7.63
C LEU A 81 -2.42 6.22 7.55
N ASN A 82 -2.66 7.01 6.50
CA ASN A 82 -2.37 8.44 6.60
C ASN A 82 -3.41 9.13 7.49
N PHE A 83 -3.11 10.37 7.90
CA PHE A 83 -3.97 11.12 8.82
C PHE A 83 -5.42 11.24 8.34
N LEU A 84 -5.59 11.50 7.06
CA LEU A 84 -6.90 11.72 6.46
C LEU A 84 -7.71 10.41 6.36
N GLU A 85 -7.05 9.28 6.05
CA GLU A 85 -7.65 7.95 6.08
C GLU A 85 -8.10 7.58 7.51
N ALA A 86 -7.25 7.85 8.52
CA ALA A 86 -7.59 7.59 9.92
C ALA A 86 -8.79 8.41 10.39
N VAL A 87 -8.86 9.69 10.01
CA VAL A 87 -10.00 10.56 10.32
C VAL A 87 -11.28 10.06 9.65
N ASN A 88 -11.24 9.69 8.37
CA ASN A 88 -12.42 9.19 7.67
C ASN A 88 -12.91 7.86 8.28
N GLN A 89 -12.01 6.93 8.55
CA GLN A 89 -12.36 5.65 9.15
C GLN A 89 -12.97 5.81 10.54
N LEU A 90 -12.40 6.68 11.38
CA LEU A 90 -12.94 6.96 12.70
C LEU A 90 -14.28 7.65 12.61
N ALA A 91 -14.45 8.62 11.72
CA ALA A 91 -15.69 9.33 11.50
C ALA A 91 -16.82 8.41 11.01
N GLU A 92 -16.51 7.50 10.08
CA GLU A 92 -17.45 6.47 9.60
C GLU A 92 -17.89 5.55 10.73
N GLN A 93 -16.97 5.09 11.59
CA GLN A 93 -17.27 4.24 12.73
C GLN A 93 -18.25 4.88 13.72
N TYR A 94 -18.20 6.21 13.85
CA TYR A 94 -19.09 6.97 14.76
C TYR A 94 -20.25 7.67 14.04
N GLY A 95 -20.44 7.42 12.74
CA GLY A 95 -21.52 8.01 11.94
C GLY A 95 -21.43 9.53 11.81
N ILE A 96 -20.23 10.09 11.84
CA ILE A 96 -19.97 11.53 11.77
C ILE A 96 -19.55 11.88 10.34
N ALA A 97 -20.26 12.82 9.70
CA ALA A 97 -19.90 13.29 8.37
C ALA A 97 -18.64 14.16 8.43
N VAL A 98 -17.57 13.74 7.74
CA VAL A 98 -16.34 14.53 7.64
C VAL A 98 -16.63 15.76 6.77
N PRO A 99 -16.33 17.00 7.23
CA PRO A 99 -16.46 18.19 6.42
C PRO A 99 -15.42 18.14 5.29
N GLN A 100 -15.82 17.58 4.17
CA GLN A 100 -14.98 17.49 2.98
C GLN A 100 -15.40 18.58 2.01
N ASN A 101 -14.44 19.29 1.45
CA ASN A 101 -14.72 20.09 0.27
C ASN A 101 -14.83 19.16 -0.96
N ALA A 102 -15.46 19.64 -2.03
CA ALA A 102 -15.68 18.87 -3.25
C ALA A 102 -14.38 18.28 -3.81
N GLN A 103 -13.25 18.99 -3.65
CA GLN A 103 -11.93 18.52 -4.10
C GLN A 103 -11.41 17.32 -3.30
N GLN A 104 -11.68 17.27 -1.98
CA GLN A 104 -11.30 16.13 -1.15
C GLN A 104 -12.10 14.89 -1.49
N GLN A 105 -13.42 15.03 -1.68
CA GLN A 105 -14.27 13.93 -2.10
C GLN A 105 -13.85 13.35 -3.45
N GLU A 106 -13.55 14.22 -4.41
CA GLU A 106 -13.06 13.81 -5.74
C GLU A 106 -11.71 13.09 -5.64
N PHE A 107 -10.76 13.62 -4.86
CA PHE A 107 -9.46 12.97 -4.61
C PHE A 107 -9.62 11.56 -4.04
N TYR A 108 -10.51 11.36 -3.05
CA TYR A 108 -10.76 10.05 -2.48
C TYR A 108 -11.38 9.08 -3.48
N LYS A 109 -12.38 9.54 -4.22
CA LYS A 109 -13.05 8.73 -5.24
C LYS A 109 -12.05 8.28 -6.31
N VAL A 110 -11.26 9.22 -6.83
CA VAL A 110 -10.21 8.92 -7.82
C VAL A 110 -9.17 7.96 -7.24
N SER A 111 -8.66 8.22 -6.04
CA SER A 111 -7.66 7.34 -5.42
C SER A 111 -8.19 5.93 -5.20
N SER A 112 -9.44 5.78 -4.73
CA SER A 112 -10.07 4.46 -4.53
C SER A 112 -10.20 3.69 -5.84
N SER A 113 -10.63 4.36 -6.93
CA SER A 113 -10.72 3.77 -8.26
C SER A 113 -9.35 3.32 -8.78
N LEU A 114 -8.30 4.15 -8.59
CA LEU A 114 -6.94 3.81 -9.01
C LEU A 114 -6.37 2.61 -8.24
N TYR A 115 -6.62 2.48 -6.93
CA TYR A 115 -6.22 1.28 -6.18
C TYR A 115 -6.89 0.03 -6.71
N SER A 116 -8.20 0.10 -7.01
CA SER A 116 -8.95 -1.05 -7.54
C SER A 116 -8.38 -1.50 -8.88
N VAL A 117 -8.17 -0.58 -9.81
CA VAL A 117 -7.67 -0.92 -11.14
C VAL A 117 -6.24 -1.45 -11.10
N LEU A 118 -5.37 -0.90 -10.25
CA LEU A 118 -4.00 -1.39 -10.11
C LEU A 118 -3.96 -2.82 -9.54
N GLU A 119 -4.79 -3.12 -8.56
CA GLU A 119 -4.88 -4.49 -7.99
C GLU A 119 -5.45 -5.49 -9.00
N GLU A 120 -6.51 -5.13 -9.73
CA GLU A 120 -7.06 -5.99 -10.78
C GLU A 120 -6.05 -6.27 -11.90
N VAL A 121 -5.27 -5.25 -12.29
CA VAL A 121 -4.20 -5.39 -13.30
C VAL A 121 -3.05 -6.22 -12.76
N ALA A 122 -2.68 -6.09 -11.48
CA ALA A 122 -1.66 -6.93 -10.86
C ALA A 122 -2.06 -8.42 -10.90
N GLN A 123 -3.30 -8.73 -10.51
CA GLN A 123 -3.84 -10.10 -10.56
C GLN A 123 -3.89 -10.64 -12.00
N PHE A 124 -4.25 -9.79 -12.95
CA PHE A 124 -4.23 -10.15 -14.37
C PHE A 124 -2.82 -10.51 -14.85
N TYR A 125 -1.82 -9.70 -14.54
CA TYR A 125 -0.43 -9.96 -14.92
C TYR A 125 0.16 -11.17 -14.18
N GLU A 126 -0.20 -11.40 -12.92
CA GLU A 126 0.17 -12.60 -12.18
C GLU A 126 -0.36 -13.86 -12.85
N LYS A 127 -1.61 -13.85 -13.32
CA LYS A 127 -2.18 -14.93 -14.11
C LYS A 127 -1.43 -15.14 -15.43
N LYS A 128 -1.10 -14.05 -16.14
CA LYS A 128 -0.33 -14.13 -17.40
C LYS A 128 1.06 -14.74 -17.20
N LEU A 129 1.70 -14.47 -16.07
CA LEU A 129 2.98 -15.10 -15.73
C LEU A 129 2.84 -16.63 -15.59
N ARG A 130 1.76 -17.11 -14.96
CA ARG A 130 1.52 -18.55 -14.78
C ARG A 130 1.26 -19.26 -16.11
N ASP A 131 0.71 -18.56 -17.09
CA ASP A 131 0.34 -19.09 -18.40
C ASP A 131 1.49 -18.98 -19.44
N ASP A 132 2.63 -18.32 -19.11
CA ASP A 132 3.73 -18.07 -20.05
C ASP A 132 5.00 -18.83 -19.65
N ALA A 133 5.33 -19.88 -20.39
CA ALA A 133 6.48 -20.74 -20.13
C ALA A 133 7.81 -19.97 -20.26
N SER A 134 7.93 -19.04 -21.21
CA SER A 134 9.17 -18.27 -21.44
C SER A 134 9.47 -17.32 -20.30
N ALA A 135 8.45 -16.66 -19.75
CA ALA A 135 8.58 -15.79 -18.60
C ALA A 135 8.94 -16.58 -17.32
N ILE A 136 8.33 -17.76 -17.15
CA ILE A 136 8.67 -18.67 -16.03
C ILE A 136 10.12 -19.14 -16.14
N ASP A 137 10.56 -19.59 -17.31
CA ASP A 137 11.93 -20.09 -17.52
C ASP A 137 12.96 -18.98 -17.35
N TYR A 138 12.64 -17.74 -17.78
CA TYR A 138 13.47 -16.58 -17.51
C TYR A 138 13.67 -16.35 -15.99
N LEU A 139 12.61 -16.41 -15.19
CA LEU A 139 12.72 -16.26 -13.73
C LEU A 139 13.54 -17.39 -13.09
N LYS A 140 13.34 -18.64 -13.51
CA LYS A 140 14.14 -19.79 -13.05
C LYS A 140 15.62 -19.63 -13.36
N GLN A 141 15.98 -19.19 -14.58
CA GLN A 141 17.37 -18.92 -14.98
C GLN A 141 18.01 -17.81 -14.12
N ARG A 142 17.21 -16.92 -13.57
CA ARG A 142 17.63 -15.87 -12.64
C ARG A 142 17.63 -16.30 -11.17
N GLY A 143 17.37 -17.57 -10.89
CA GLY A 143 17.35 -18.10 -9.53
C GLY A 143 16.09 -17.78 -8.72
N ILE A 144 15.05 -17.24 -9.36
CA ILE A 144 13.79 -16.88 -8.68
C ILE A 144 12.89 -18.12 -8.64
N SER A 145 12.58 -18.58 -7.42
CA SER A 145 11.67 -19.70 -7.19
C SER A 145 10.20 -19.30 -7.42
N GLY A 146 9.35 -20.29 -7.67
CA GLY A 146 7.91 -20.07 -7.75
C GLY A 146 7.31 -19.54 -6.44
N GLU A 147 7.90 -19.86 -5.29
CA GLU A 147 7.50 -19.35 -3.97
C GLU A 147 7.78 -17.86 -3.86
N ILE A 148 8.99 -17.43 -4.23
CA ILE A 148 9.35 -16.00 -4.26
C ILE A 148 8.47 -15.25 -5.26
N ALA A 149 8.28 -15.78 -6.48
CA ALA A 149 7.42 -15.16 -7.48
C ALA A 149 5.98 -14.97 -6.97
N LYS A 150 5.43 -15.97 -6.27
CA LYS A 150 4.10 -15.89 -5.64
C LYS A 150 4.07 -14.88 -4.50
N ARG A 151 5.08 -14.88 -3.63
CA ARG A 151 5.15 -13.98 -2.45
C ARG A 151 5.18 -12.50 -2.86
N PHE A 152 5.93 -12.18 -3.92
CA PHE A 152 6.03 -10.83 -4.47
C PHE A 152 4.98 -10.53 -5.53
N HIS A 153 4.05 -11.48 -5.80
CA HIS A 153 3.00 -11.34 -6.81
C HIS A 153 3.53 -10.93 -8.18
N LEU A 154 4.68 -11.50 -8.58
CA LEU A 154 5.28 -11.19 -9.87
C LEU A 154 4.31 -11.45 -11.01
N GLY A 155 4.36 -10.60 -12.03
CA GLY A 155 3.50 -10.69 -13.20
C GLY A 155 4.28 -10.74 -14.51
N TYR A 156 3.56 -10.97 -15.61
CA TYR A 156 4.08 -10.85 -16.96
C TYR A 156 3.14 -10.00 -17.82
N ALA A 157 3.69 -8.97 -18.43
CA ALA A 157 2.98 -8.17 -19.43
C ALA A 157 3.25 -8.74 -20.82
N PRO A 158 2.23 -9.26 -21.53
CA PRO A 158 2.38 -9.79 -22.89
C PRO A 158 2.92 -8.75 -23.87
N ALA A 159 3.50 -9.22 -24.98
CA ALA A 159 4.12 -8.36 -26.00
C ALA A 159 3.14 -7.49 -26.80
N ALA A 160 1.83 -7.79 -26.76
CA ALA A 160 0.80 -7.04 -27.49
C ALA A 160 0.67 -5.60 -26.96
N TRP A 161 0.25 -4.70 -27.87
CA TRP A 161 0.19 -3.25 -27.60
C TRP A 161 -1.09 -2.79 -26.86
N ASP A 162 -2.10 -3.64 -26.78
CA ASP A 162 -3.47 -3.31 -26.36
C ASP A 162 -4.11 -4.36 -25.44
N THR A 163 -3.27 -5.11 -24.72
CA THR A 163 -3.73 -6.21 -23.84
C THR A 163 -4.66 -5.69 -22.75
N LEU A 164 -4.29 -4.58 -22.09
CA LEU A 164 -5.09 -3.96 -21.05
C LEU A 164 -6.34 -3.31 -21.62
N LEU A 165 -6.21 -2.61 -22.75
CA LEU A 165 -7.35 -1.96 -23.42
C LEU A 165 -8.43 -2.96 -23.84
N LYS A 166 -8.05 -4.16 -24.25
CA LYS A 166 -9.00 -5.24 -24.59
C LYS A 166 -9.65 -5.86 -23.36
N LYS A 167 -8.94 -5.89 -22.24
CA LYS A 167 -9.41 -6.56 -21.01
C LYS A 167 -10.23 -5.65 -20.10
N PHE A 168 -9.82 -4.39 -19.96
CA PHE A 168 -10.40 -3.44 -19.02
C PHE A 168 -11.12 -2.31 -19.78
N LYS A 169 -12.32 -1.95 -19.31
CA LYS A 169 -13.15 -0.94 -19.99
C LYS A 169 -12.81 0.50 -19.61
N ASN A 170 -12.23 0.71 -18.42
CA ASN A 170 -11.93 2.04 -17.89
C ASN A 170 -10.52 2.49 -18.32
N SER A 171 -10.42 3.07 -19.51
CA SER A 171 -9.16 3.58 -20.05
C SER A 171 -8.65 4.83 -19.30
N GLU A 172 -9.54 5.61 -18.67
CA GLU A 172 -9.17 6.82 -17.92
C GLU A 172 -8.36 6.46 -16.67
N ASP A 173 -8.84 5.49 -15.88
CA ASP A 173 -8.13 5.03 -14.68
C ASP A 173 -6.84 4.30 -15.04
N LEU A 174 -6.81 3.53 -16.14
CA LEU A 174 -5.57 2.91 -16.64
C LEU A 174 -4.53 3.96 -17.06
N LEU A 175 -4.96 5.05 -17.67
CA LEU A 175 -4.08 6.17 -18.04
C LEU A 175 -3.60 6.90 -16.78
N ALA A 176 -4.51 7.26 -15.88
CA ALA A 176 -4.20 7.96 -14.64
C ALA A 176 -3.28 7.17 -13.70
N SER A 177 -3.37 5.81 -13.72
CA SER A 177 -2.46 4.91 -13.00
C SER A 177 -1.12 4.67 -13.71
N GLY A 178 -0.91 5.28 -14.89
CA GLY A 178 0.32 5.15 -15.67
C GLY A 178 0.52 3.80 -16.34
N LEU A 179 -0.53 3.02 -16.52
CA LEU A 179 -0.52 1.72 -17.21
C LEU A 179 -0.64 1.85 -18.72
N LEU A 180 -1.21 2.96 -19.19
CA LEU A 180 -1.29 3.31 -20.60
C LEU A 180 -0.39 4.50 -20.94
N VAL A 181 -0.09 4.63 -22.22
CA VAL A 181 0.59 5.78 -22.82
C VAL A 181 -0.25 6.29 -23.97
N GLU A 182 -0.46 7.61 -24.05
CA GLU A 182 -1.12 8.24 -25.17
C GLU A 182 -0.22 8.21 -26.41
N LYS A 183 -0.78 7.90 -27.57
CA LYS A 183 -0.03 7.92 -28.83
C LYS A 183 0.32 9.35 -29.23
N SER A 184 1.46 9.53 -29.93
CA SER A 184 1.97 10.84 -30.34
C SER A 184 0.98 11.61 -31.24
N ASP A 185 0.16 10.91 -31.99
CA ASP A 185 -0.90 11.47 -32.86
C ASP A 185 -2.19 11.76 -32.10
N ARG A 186 -2.22 11.52 -30.77
CA ARG A 186 -3.40 11.60 -29.89
C ARG A 186 -4.60 10.74 -30.33
N GLN A 187 -4.36 9.73 -31.17
CA GLN A 187 -5.38 8.80 -31.64
C GLN A 187 -5.32 7.48 -30.85
N GLY A 188 -5.61 7.54 -29.55
CA GLY A 188 -5.72 6.37 -28.69
C GLY A 188 -4.51 6.12 -27.81
N PHE A 189 -4.51 4.95 -27.19
CA PHE A 189 -3.55 4.56 -26.14
C PHE A 189 -2.88 3.24 -26.51
N TYR A 190 -1.79 2.93 -25.82
CA TYR A 190 -1.16 1.62 -25.84
C TYR A 190 -0.64 1.25 -24.45
N ASP A 191 -0.46 -0.04 -24.20
CA ASP A 191 0.02 -0.56 -22.92
C ASP A 191 1.46 -0.11 -22.66
N ARG A 192 1.73 0.49 -21.51
CA ARG A 192 3.09 0.93 -21.12
C ARG A 192 4.05 -0.23 -21.01
N PHE A 193 3.61 -1.32 -20.38
CA PHE A 193 4.43 -2.50 -20.17
C PHE A 193 4.10 -3.54 -21.22
N ARG A 194 5.12 -4.01 -21.95
CA ARG A 194 5.02 -5.04 -23.00
C ARG A 194 6.27 -5.91 -22.97
N ASP A 195 6.08 -7.22 -23.07
CA ASP A 195 7.14 -8.23 -23.02
C ASP A 195 8.08 -8.05 -21.81
N ARG A 196 7.47 -7.93 -20.59
CA ARG A 196 8.21 -7.64 -19.37
C ARG A 196 7.72 -8.47 -18.19
N ILE A 197 8.67 -8.94 -17.39
CA ILE A 197 8.37 -9.35 -16.01
C ILE A 197 7.99 -8.10 -15.23
N LEU A 198 6.92 -8.18 -14.47
CA LEU A 198 6.40 -7.08 -13.66
C LEU A 198 6.59 -7.34 -12.17
N PHE A 199 7.00 -6.31 -11.49
CA PHE A 199 7.21 -6.22 -10.05
C PHE A 199 6.18 -5.23 -9.50
N PRO A 200 5.05 -5.71 -8.91
CA PRO A 200 4.09 -4.81 -8.30
C PRO A 200 4.75 -4.06 -7.15
N ILE A 201 4.67 -2.74 -7.17
CA ILE A 201 5.17 -1.89 -6.09
C ILE A 201 4.00 -1.67 -5.15
N ARG A 202 4.22 -1.98 -3.86
CA ARG A 202 3.18 -1.92 -2.83
C ARG A 202 3.48 -0.81 -1.82
N ASP A 203 2.43 -0.14 -1.36
CA ASP A 203 2.53 0.76 -0.22
C ASP A 203 2.63 -0.05 1.10
N ARG A 204 2.79 0.64 2.22
CA ARG A 204 2.90 0.00 3.55
C ARG A 204 1.68 -0.85 3.94
N ARG A 205 0.53 -0.64 3.31
CA ARG A 205 -0.71 -1.42 3.51
C ARG A 205 -0.82 -2.62 2.57
N GLY A 206 0.13 -2.80 1.68
CA GLY A 206 0.15 -3.86 0.67
C GLY A 206 -0.70 -3.56 -0.57
N ARG A 207 -1.24 -2.35 -0.73
CA ARG A 207 -2.00 -1.96 -1.92
C ARG A 207 -1.01 -1.68 -3.06
N VAL A 208 -1.34 -2.15 -4.26
CA VAL A 208 -0.52 -1.88 -5.44
C VAL A 208 -0.65 -0.40 -5.83
N ILE A 209 0.48 0.29 -5.96
CA ILE A 209 0.57 1.71 -6.31
C ILE A 209 1.26 1.96 -7.65
N GLY A 210 1.92 0.94 -8.22
CA GLY A 210 2.60 1.01 -9.49
C GLY A 210 3.35 -0.28 -9.80
N PHE A 211 4.15 -0.26 -10.85
CA PHE A 211 4.92 -1.41 -11.31
C PHE A 211 6.32 -1.02 -11.73
N GLY A 212 7.28 -1.89 -11.44
CA GLY A 212 8.53 -2.00 -12.17
C GLY A 212 8.40 -3.07 -13.25
N GLY A 213 9.04 -2.89 -14.40
CA GLY A 213 9.02 -3.87 -15.48
C GLY A 213 10.42 -4.15 -16.00
N ARG A 214 10.82 -5.42 -16.11
CA ARG A 214 12.09 -5.86 -16.70
C ARG A 214 11.82 -6.63 -17.98
N VAL A 215 12.45 -6.21 -19.07
CA VAL A 215 12.34 -6.89 -20.36
C VAL A 215 12.96 -8.30 -20.30
N LEU A 216 12.37 -9.25 -21.03
CA LEU A 216 12.88 -10.63 -21.11
C LEU A 216 14.08 -10.72 -22.07
N THR A 217 14.11 -9.86 -23.08
CA THR A 217 15.10 -9.82 -24.16
C THR A 217 16.16 -8.74 -23.92
N GLN A 218 17.00 -8.45 -24.92
CA GLN A 218 18.00 -7.37 -24.86
C GLN A 218 17.46 -6.01 -25.32
N GLN A 219 16.14 -5.80 -25.31
CA GLN A 219 15.55 -4.52 -25.69
C GLN A 219 15.79 -3.45 -24.61
N GLU A 220 15.99 -2.21 -25.05
CA GLU A 220 16.07 -1.05 -24.17
C GLU A 220 14.71 -0.32 -24.05
N PRO A 221 14.41 0.29 -22.92
CA PRO A 221 15.16 0.24 -21.66
C PRO A 221 15.01 -1.11 -20.95
N LYS A 222 16.11 -1.63 -20.39
CA LYS A 222 16.13 -2.89 -19.63
C LYS A 222 15.11 -2.91 -18.47
N TYR A 223 15.02 -1.79 -17.75
CA TYR A 223 14.00 -1.55 -16.72
C TYR A 223 13.12 -0.36 -17.10
N LEU A 224 11.85 -0.50 -16.83
CA LEU A 224 10.84 0.55 -17.01
C LEU A 224 9.97 0.59 -15.74
N ASN A 225 9.78 1.77 -15.18
CA ASN A 225 8.90 1.96 -14.02
C ASN A 225 7.62 2.70 -14.40
N SER A 226 6.60 2.57 -13.58
CA SER A 226 5.44 3.48 -13.60
C SER A 226 5.91 4.93 -13.56
N PRO A 227 5.23 5.86 -14.21
CA PRO A 227 5.48 7.29 -14.07
C PRO A 227 5.06 7.76 -12.67
N GLU A 228 5.36 9.01 -12.32
CA GLU A 228 4.73 9.67 -11.19
C GLU A 228 3.22 9.72 -11.39
N THR A 229 2.46 9.32 -10.36
CA THR A 229 0.99 9.33 -10.37
C THR A 229 0.46 9.89 -9.06
N THR A 230 -0.85 9.97 -8.92
CA THR A 230 -1.48 10.34 -7.64
C THR A 230 -1.11 9.38 -6.49
N LEU A 231 -0.85 8.10 -6.81
CA LEU A 231 -0.56 7.05 -5.82
C LEU A 231 0.92 6.70 -5.71
N PHE A 232 1.72 6.91 -6.76
CA PHE A 232 3.11 6.45 -6.83
C PHE A 232 4.09 7.62 -6.97
N HIS A 233 5.03 7.72 -6.03
CA HIS A 233 6.12 8.68 -6.02
C HIS A 233 7.45 7.96 -5.86
N LYS A 234 8.24 7.86 -6.92
CA LYS A 234 9.50 7.08 -6.98
C LYS A 234 10.46 7.34 -5.82
N GLY A 235 10.56 8.61 -5.40
CA GLY A 235 11.48 9.01 -4.32
C GLY A 235 10.99 8.70 -2.90
N LYS A 236 9.79 8.15 -2.74
CA LYS A 236 9.16 7.87 -1.43
C LYS A 236 8.93 6.40 -1.17
N GLU A 237 9.07 5.55 -2.20
CA GLU A 237 8.69 4.14 -2.12
C GLU A 237 9.92 3.24 -2.22
N LEU A 238 9.96 2.20 -1.39
CA LEU A 238 10.95 1.14 -1.40
C LEU A 238 10.28 -0.18 -1.78
N TYR A 239 10.72 -0.76 -2.90
CA TYR A 239 10.25 -2.09 -3.31
C TYR A 239 10.65 -3.16 -2.30
N GLY A 240 9.72 -4.06 -1.97
CA GLY A 240 9.93 -5.14 -1.01
C GLY A 240 9.79 -4.73 0.46
N LEU A 241 9.54 -3.44 0.77
CA LEU A 241 9.37 -3.00 2.16
C LEU A 241 8.14 -3.64 2.81
N TYR A 242 7.02 -3.70 2.10
CA TYR A 242 5.80 -4.36 2.59
C TYR A 242 6.05 -5.84 2.89
N GLU A 243 6.62 -6.58 1.95
CA GLU A 243 6.93 -8.01 2.06
C GLU A 243 7.90 -8.28 3.21
N THR A 244 8.90 -7.42 3.40
CA THR A 244 9.84 -7.48 4.54
C THR A 244 9.13 -7.31 5.86
N CYS A 245 8.24 -6.31 5.98
CA CYS A 245 7.46 -6.05 7.18
C CYS A 245 6.45 -7.17 7.51
N GLN A 246 6.01 -7.96 6.52
CA GLN A 246 5.17 -9.14 6.76
C GLN A 246 5.94 -10.29 7.43
N VAL A 247 7.25 -10.40 7.20
CA VAL A 247 8.09 -11.41 7.85
C VAL A 247 8.54 -10.97 9.23
N ASN A 248 9.00 -9.72 9.34
CA ASN A 248 9.44 -9.14 10.61
C ASN A 248 9.05 -7.65 10.66
N ARG A 249 8.13 -7.31 11.55
CA ARG A 249 7.67 -5.93 11.71
C ARG A 249 8.73 -4.97 12.26
N GLN A 250 9.73 -5.51 12.98
CA GLN A 250 10.84 -4.73 13.54
C GLN A 250 12.16 -5.47 13.30
N PRO A 251 12.69 -5.41 12.06
CA PRO A 251 13.98 -6.03 11.78
C PRO A 251 15.10 -5.28 12.48
N ASP A 252 16.06 -6.02 13.08
CA ASP A 252 17.25 -5.45 13.69
C ASP A 252 18.13 -4.71 12.67
N ARG A 253 18.03 -5.09 11.40
CA ARG A 253 18.73 -4.46 10.28
C ARG A 253 17.94 -4.58 8.99
N ILE A 254 18.11 -3.61 8.10
CA ILE A 254 17.57 -3.63 6.74
C ILE A 254 18.74 -3.51 5.77
N ILE A 255 18.75 -4.36 4.74
CA ILE A 255 19.71 -4.29 3.65
C ILE A 255 19.01 -3.60 2.47
N VAL A 256 19.57 -2.48 2.02
CA VAL A 256 19.08 -1.73 0.86
C VAL A 256 19.94 -2.08 -0.35
N VAL A 257 19.29 -2.43 -1.46
CA VAL A 257 19.93 -2.79 -2.74
C VAL A 257 19.36 -1.95 -3.88
N GLU A 258 20.02 -1.94 -5.05
CA GLU A 258 19.67 -1.03 -6.15
C GLU A 258 18.53 -1.57 -7.03
N GLY A 259 18.37 -2.89 -7.14
CA GLY A 259 17.49 -3.49 -8.16
C GLY A 259 16.41 -4.41 -7.60
N TYR A 260 15.30 -4.52 -8.34
CA TYR A 260 14.20 -5.44 -8.01
C TYR A 260 14.66 -6.89 -7.85
N MET A 261 15.55 -7.33 -8.76
CA MET A 261 16.05 -8.71 -8.75
C MET A 261 16.94 -8.97 -7.53
N ASP A 262 17.68 -7.97 -7.06
CA ASP A 262 18.53 -8.09 -5.90
C ASP A 262 17.71 -8.24 -4.62
N VAL A 263 16.57 -7.52 -4.51
CA VAL A 263 15.60 -7.72 -3.43
C VAL A 263 15.10 -9.17 -3.42
N LEU A 264 14.67 -9.69 -4.58
CA LEU A 264 14.15 -11.06 -4.68
C LEU A 264 15.20 -12.13 -4.37
N ALA A 265 16.47 -11.87 -4.70
CA ALA A 265 17.56 -12.81 -4.47
C ALA A 265 17.99 -12.89 -3.01
N LEU A 266 17.75 -11.83 -2.22
CA LEU A 266 18.09 -11.75 -0.80
C LEU A 266 16.96 -12.25 0.11
N PHE A 267 15.76 -12.42 -0.44
CA PHE A 267 14.56 -12.79 0.32
C PHE A 267 14.35 -14.30 0.38
#